data_3affeeaf0df5a259cd54a653770e9290
#
_entry.id   3affeeaf0df5a259cd54a653770e9290
#
_cell.length_a   1.000
_cell.length_b   1.000
_cell.length_c   1.000
_cell.angle_alpha   90.00
_cell.angle_beta   90.00
_cell.angle_gamma   90.00
#
_symmetry.space_group_name_H-M   'P 1'
#
loop_
_entity.id
_entity.type
_entity.pdbx_description
1 polymer ?
#
loop_
_entity_poly.entity_id
_entity_poly.type
_entity_poly.pdbx_seq_one_letter_code
_entity_poly.pdbx_strand_id
1 'polypeptide(L)'
;YFNGVGYAKFSNPRFIVKMERSFKKEVELLRLGEGEVFHGEGILAVTKALLQSGVSYVGGYQGAPVSHLMDVLSDAQGLLNELGVHFQANSSEASAAAMLGASINYPLRGAVTWKSTVGTNVASDALSNLASAGVKGGALIVLGEDYGEGASIIQERSHAFAMKSQIWLLDPRPNLPQIVKMVEHGFELSEQSNTPVMLELRIRACHVHGRFNCKDNRLPMFSRNNVLENPDFDYTKICLPPSTYLQEKKKIEERLPKAVEYVRHHQLNEQFDGTQKEIGIILQGGMYNAVIRSLQRLGLADEFGN
;
A
#
# COMPACT_ATOMS: atom_id res chain seq x y z
N TYR A 1 58.44 -4.54 -14.91
CA TYR A 1 58.69 -3.51 -13.89
C TYR A 1 57.40 -2.77 -13.59
N PHE A 2 56.65 -3.24 -12.62
CA PHE A 2 55.61 -2.44 -11.95
C PHE A 2 55.83 -2.57 -10.47
N ASN A 3 56.38 -1.51 -9.88
CA ASN A 3 56.48 -1.37 -8.44
C ASN A 3 55.59 -0.22 -7.95
N GLY A 4 54.73 -0.54 -6.98
CA GLY A 4 54.36 0.40 -5.93
C GLY A 4 53.14 1.27 -6.18
N VAL A 5 51.92 0.71 -6.02
CA VAL A 5 50.74 1.52 -5.67
C VAL A 5 50.59 1.43 -4.15
N GLY A 6 50.97 2.50 -3.47
CA GLY A 6 50.81 2.64 -2.04
C GLY A 6 49.33 2.74 -1.66
N TYR A 7 48.87 1.81 -0.82
CA TYR A 7 47.57 1.93 -0.16
C TYR A 7 47.62 3.11 0.82
N ALA A 8 46.93 4.19 0.48
CA ALA A 8 46.65 5.24 1.42
C ALA A 8 45.74 4.69 2.54
N LYS A 9 46.29 4.60 3.74
CA LYS A 9 45.51 4.34 4.95
C LYS A 9 44.60 5.56 5.19
N PHE A 10 43.33 5.44 4.84
CA PHE A 10 42.31 6.37 5.29
C PHE A 10 42.00 6.09 6.77
N SER A 11 42.81 6.63 7.66
CA SER A 11 42.49 6.75 9.08
C SER A 11 41.76 8.07 9.33
N ASN A 12 40.48 8.13 9.01
CA ASN A 12 39.65 9.21 9.48
C ASN A 12 38.40 8.63 10.21
N PRO A 13 38.41 8.64 11.56
CA PRO A 13 37.36 8.01 12.36
C PRO A 13 36.09 8.87 12.49
N ARG A 14 35.81 9.76 11.54
CA ARG A 14 34.66 10.67 11.60
C ARG A 14 33.71 10.61 10.42
N PHE A 15 33.67 9.55 9.66
CA PHE A 15 32.44 9.21 8.93
C PHE A 15 31.53 8.47 9.90
N ILE A 16 30.84 9.23 10.76
CA ILE A 16 29.56 8.77 11.31
C ILE A 16 28.67 8.69 10.09
N VAL A 17 28.51 7.47 9.53
CA VAL A 17 27.42 7.15 8.63
C VAL A 17 26.18 7.55 9.44
N LYS A 18 25.55 8.65 9.04
CA LYS A 18 24.31 9.09 9.65
C LYS A 18 23.34 7.95 9.36
N MET A 19 23.09 7.11 10.37
CA MET A 19 22.14 6.01 10.22
C MET A 19 20.83 6.60 9.74
N GLU A 20 20.19 5.93 8.80
CA GLU A 20 18.82 6.23 8.41
C GLU A 20 17.96 6.34 9.66
N ARG A 21 16.85 7.09 9.57
CA ARG A 21 15.93 7.30 10.70
C ARG A 21 15.51 5.95 11.29
N SER A 22 15.71 5.76 12.59
CA SER A 22 15.21 4.59 13.33
C SER A 22 13.81 4.89 13.86
N PHE A 23 12.92 3.93 13.75
CA PHE A 23 11.54 4.00 14.26
C PHE A 23 11.33 3.23 15.56
N LYS A 24 12.40 2.76 16.21
CA LYS A 24 12.34 1.90 17.42
C LYS A 24 11.51 2.47 18.56
N LYS A 25 11.37 3.79 18.66
CA LYS A 25 10.51 4.43 19.66
C LYS A 25 9.07 4.54 19.17
N GLU A 26 8.91 4.92 17.92
CA GLU A 26 7.61 5.16 17.30
C GLU A 26 6.82 3.87 17.06
N VAL A 27 7.49 2.72 16.90
CA VAL A 27 6.80 1.42 16.74
C VAL A 27 5.96 1.03 17.96
N GLU A 28 6.21 1.59 19.14
CA GLU A 28 5.34 1.39 20.29
C GLU A 28 3.92 1.94 20.06
N LEU A 29 3.75 2.96 19.21
CA LEU A 29 2.44 3.47 18.80
C LEU A 29 1.60 2.41 18.08
N LEU A 30 2.23 1.40 17.50
CA LEU A 30 1.52 0.31 16.81
C LEU A 30 0.81 -0.64 17.79
N ARG A 31 1.12 -0.58 19.09
CA ARG A 31 0.48 -1.38 20.15
C ARG A 31 -0.83 -0.78 20.65
N LEU A 32 -1.09 0.50 20.33
CA LEU A 32 -2.33 1.16 20.74
C LEU A 32 -3.56 0.36 20.31
N GLY A 33 -4.54 0.27 21.20
CA GLY A 33 -5.79 -0.49 21.01
C GLY A 33 -7.03 0.38 20.89
N GLU A 34 -8.18 -0.27 20.96
CA GLU A 34 -9.47 0.41 20.87
C GLU A 34 -9.65 1.44 22.00
N GLY A 35 -10.14 2.62 21.63
CA GLY A 35 -10.32 3.75 22.55
C GLY A 35 -9.09 4.63 22.73
N GLU A 36 -7.93 4.22 22.27
CA GLU A 36 -6.70 5.03 22.30
C GLU A 36 -6.56 5.86 21.02
N VAL A 37 -5.88 7.01 21.14
CA VAL A 37 -5.68 7.93 20.03
C VAL A 37 -4.24 7.84 19.53
N PHE A 38 -4.09 7.43 18.30
CA PHE A 38 -2.81 7.48 17.61
C PHE A 38 -2.44 8.92 17.27
N HIS A 39 -1.19 9.29 17.52
CA HIS A 39 -0.57 10.54 17.08
C HIS A 39 0.75 10.24 16.39
N GLY A 40 0.86 10.49 15.09
CA GLY A 40 2.09 10.18 14.37
C GLY A 40 2.04 10.46 12.89
N GLU A 41 3.01 9.89 12.20
CA GLU A 41 3.24 10.04 10.77
C GLU A 41 2.39 9.06 9.95
N GLY A 42 2.09 9.43 8.70
CA GLY A 42 1.26 8.64 7.78
C GLY A 42 1.76 7.20 7.58
N ILE A 43 3.05 6.99 7.44
CA ILE A 43 3.64 5.63 7.28
C ILE A 43 3.39 4.74 8.51
N LEU A 44 3.50 5.28 9.71
CA LEU A 44 3.16 4.56 10.93
C LEU A 44 1.66 4.27 11.03
N ALA A 45 0.82 5.23 10.61
CA ALA A 45 -0.63 5.04 10.55
C ALA A 45 -1.02 3.93 9.56
N VAL A 46 -0.37 3.85 8.39
CA VAL A 46 -0.55 2.74 7.44
C VAL A 46 -0.16 1.42 8.07
N THR A 47 1.00 1.34 8.74
CA THR A 47 1.43 0.11 9.42
C THR A 47 0.42 -0.31 10.48
N LYS A 48 -0.07 0.64 11.31
CA LYS A 48 -1.11 0.38 12.32
C LYS A 48 -2.39 -0.16 11.65
N ALA A 49 -2.81 0.44 10.54
CA ALA A 49 -4.00 0.00 9.81
C ALA A 49 -3.86 -1.42 9.23
N LEU A 50 -2.66 -1.81 8.75
CA LEU A 50 -2.38 -3.18 8.33
C LEU A 50 -2.58 -4.17 9.49
N LEU A 51 -2.07 -3.84 10.69
CA LEU A 51 -2.20 -4.69 11.88
C LEU A 51 -3.65 -4.76 12.38
N GLN A 52 -4.39 -3.64 12.37
CA GLN A 52 -5.82 -3.61 12.70
C GLN A 52 -6.65 -4.45 11.72
N SER A 53 -6.19 -4.57 10.48
CA SER A 53 -6.85 -5.36 9.45
C SER A 53 -6.54 -6.86 9.53
N GLY A 54 -5.68 -7.31 10.44
CA GLY A 54 -5.34 -8.73 10.59
C GLY A 54 -4.51 -9.26 9.41
N VAL A 55 -3.54 -8.48 8.94
CA VAL A 55 -2.63 -8.90 7.88
C VAL A 55 -1.82 -10.11 8.32
N SER A 56 -1.69 -11.11 7.44
CA SER A 56 -0.96 -12.36 7.71
C SER A 56 0.52 -12.25 7.33
N TYR A 57 0.81 -11.48 6.28
CA TYR A 57 2.18 -11.27 5.82
C TYR A 57 2.34 -9.89 5.18
N VAL A 58 3.51 -9.33 5.37
CA VAL A 58 3.89 -8.01 4.85
C VAL A 58 5.29 -8.08 4.26
N GLY A 59 5.54 -7.31 3.23
CA GLY A 59 6.86 -7.25 2.64
C GLY A 59 7.00 -6.12 1.62
N GLY A 60 8.08 -6.15 0.86
CA GLY A 60 8.28 -5.14 -0.17
C GLY A 60 9.73 -4.95 -0.56
N TYR A 61 9.93 -3.93 -1.38
CA TYR A 61 11.24 -3.46 -1.78
C TYR A 61 11.32 -1.95 -1.53
N GLN A 62 12.42 -1.50 -0.92
CA GLN A 62 12.58 -0.10 -0.53
C GLN A 62 12.54 0.85 -1.72
N GLY A 63 11.82 1.97 -1.57
CA GLY A 63 11.76 3.04 -2.55
C GLY A 63 11.02 4.25 -2.02
N ALA A 64 11.61 5.44 -2.17
CA ALA A 64 10.96 6.68 -1.76
C ALA A 64 9.67 6.93 -2.57
N PRO A 65 8.61 7.47 -1.96
CA PRO A 65 8.49 7.99 -0.58
C PRO A 65 8.07 6.95 0.48
N VAL A 66 7.82 5.68 0.12
CA VAL A 66 7.36 4.64 1.06
C VAL A 66 8.48 3.79 1.66
N SER A 67 9.77 4.13 1.47
CA SER A 67 10.90 3.39 2.03
C SER A 67 10.77 3.20 3.54
N HIS A 68 10.33 4.22 4.27
CA HIS A 68 10.13 4.15 5.71
C HIS A 68 9.09 3.10 6.15
N LEU A 69 8.17 2.65 5.28
CA LEU A 69 7.26 1.55 5.63
C LEU A 69 8.05 0.25 5.90
N MET A 70 9.09 -0.02 5.08
CA MET A 70 9.97 -1.16 5.30
C MET A 70 10.81 -1.01 6.57
N ASP A 71 11.27 0.22 6.87
CA ASP A 71 12.03 0.51 8.08
C ASP A 71 11.17 0.32 9.34
N VAL A 72 9.94 0.83 9.34
CA VAL A 72 8.96 0.62 10.43
C VAL A 72 8.67 -0.86 10.63
N LEU A 73 8.42 -1.62 9.56
CA LEU A 73 8.16 -3.07 9.65
C LEU A 73 9.37 -3.84 10.19
N SER A 74 10.59 -3.43 9.80
CA SER A 74 11.82 -4.01 10.33
C SER A 74 12.00 -3.72 11.83
N ASP A 75 11.79 -2.48 12.25
CA ASP A 75 11.90 -2.10 13.67
C ASP A 75 10.75 -2.69 14.52
N ALA A 76 9.60 -2.99 13.92
CA ALA A 76 8.44 -3.62 14.56
C ALA A 76 8.50 -5.16 14.61
N GLN A 77 9.60 -5.81 14.22
CA GLN A 77 9.71 -7.27 14.09
C GLN A 77 9.25 -8.04 15.34
N GLY A 78 9.51 -7.50 16.54
CA GLY A 78 9.04 -8.09 17.79
C GLY A 78 7.52 -8.17 17.84
N LEU A 79 6.83 -7.08 17.58
CA LEU A 79 5.37 -7.00 17.55
C LEU A 79 4.78 -7.87 16.43
N LEU A 80 5.40 -7.87 15.25
CA LEU A 80 4.94 -8.71 14.13
C LEU A 80 4.99 -10.20 14.49
N ASN A 81 6.06 -10.64 15.16
CA ASN A 81 6.18 -12.02 15.65
C ASN A 81 5.13 -12.35 16.72
N GLU A 82 4.86 -11.45 17.67
CA GLU A 82 3.81 -11.60 18.68
C GLU A 82 2.43 -11.79 18.03
N LEU A 83 2.15 -11.04 16.96
CA LEU A 83 0.89 -11.11 16.19
C LEU A 83 0.86 -12.25 15.17
N GLY A 84 1.94 -13.00 14.99
CA GLY A 84 2.04 -14.05 13.97
C GLY A 84 2.09 -13.52 12.54
N VAL A 85 2.47 -12.27 12.33
CA VAL A 85 2.61 -11.64 11.02
C VAL A 85 4.00 -11.94 10.45
N HIS A 86 4.05 -12.52 9.26
CA HIS A 86 5.30 -12.75 8.55
C HIS A 86 5.78 -11.48 7.85
N PHE A 87 7.00 -11.05 8.15
CA PHE A 87 7.66 -9.94 7.46
C PHE A 87 8.83 -10.40 6.60
N GLN A 88 8.91 -9.89 5.37
CA GLN A 88 10.02 -10.20 4.46
C GLN A 88 10.42 -8.97 3.62
N ALA A 89 11.67 -8.55 3.74
CA ALA A 89 12.29 -7.68 2.75
C ALA A 89 12.62 -8.52 1.49
N ASN A 90 12.13 -8.06 0.35
CA ASN A 90 12.29 -8.76 -0.91
C ASN A 90 13.51 -8.23 -1.68
N SER A 91 14.05 -9.03 -2.60
CA SER A 91 15.21 -8.66 -3.42
C SER A 91 14.85 -7.75 -4.61
N SER A 92 13.56 -7.66 -4.96
CA SER A 92 13.01 -6.78 -5.99
C SER A 92 11.51 -6.63 -5.82
N GLU A 93 10.93 -5.68 -6.52
CA GLU A 93 9.48 -5.46 -6.54
C GLU A 93 8.74 -6.62 -7.21
N ALA A 94 9.37 -7.27 -8.21
CA ALA A 94 8.81 -8.47 -8.83
C ALA A 94 8.66 -9.61 -7.82
N SER A 95 9.69 -9.84 -6.97
CA SER A 95 9.60 -10.85 -5.91
C SER A 95 8.60 -10.46 -4.81
N ALA A 96 8.47 -9.17 -4.51
CA ALA A 96 7.44 -8.68 -3.58
C ALA A 96 6.03 -8.91 -4.15
N ALA A 97 5.80 -8.59 -5.42
CA ALA A 97 4.51 -8.86 -6.08
C ALA A 97 4.20 -10.36 -6.15
N ALA A 98 5.20 -11.19 -6.43
CA ALA A 98 5.05 -12.66 -6.44
C ALA A 98 4.68 -13.21 -5.05
N MET A 99 5.16 -12.59 -3.96
CA MET A 99 4.79 -12.97 -2.59
C MET A 99 3.27 -12.84 -2.35
N LEU A 100 2.58 -11.86 -2.96
CA LEU A 100 1.12 -11.75 -2.92
C LEU A 100 0.41 -12.95 -3.57
N GLY A 101 1.11 -13.76 -4.35
CA GLY A 101 0.60 -15.02 -4.88
C GLY A 101 0.10 -15.99 -3.80
N ALA A 102 0.55 -15.85 -2.56
CA ALA A 102 0.01 -16.61 -1.43
C ALA A 102 -1.50 -16.35 -1.24
N SER A 103 -1.98 -15.14 -1.49
CA SER A 103 -3.40 -14.79 -1.40
C SER A 103 -4.26 -15.32 -2.57
N ILE A 104 -3.66 -15.87 -3.64
CA ILE A 104 -4.41 -16.48 -4.74
C ILE A 104 -5.14 -17.73 -4.26
N ASN A 105 -4.42 -18.61 -3.59
CA ASN A 105 -4.93 -19.93 -3.19
C ASN A 105 -5.46 -19.94 -1.75
N TYR A 106 -4.93 -19.08 -0.88
CA TYR A 106 -5.22 -19.07 0.55
C TYR A 106 -5.92 -17.78 0.97
N PRO A 107 -6.86 -17.82 1.93
CA PRO A 107 -7.53 -16.64 2.44
C PRO A 107 -6.64 -15.83 3.40
N LEU A 108 -5.43 -15.53 2.97
CA LEU A 108 -4.43 -14.75 3.69
C LEU A 108 -4.50 -13.29 3.25
N ARG A 109 -4.65 -12.37 4.20
CA ARG A 109 -4.43 -10.94 3.93
C ARG A 109 -2.94 -10.66 3.81
N GLY A 110 -2.51 -10.19 2.66
CA GLY A 110 -1.12 -9.84 2.37
C GLY A 110 -0.98 -8.39 1.95
N ALA A 111 0.13 -7.75 2.36
CA ALA A 111 0.45 -6.41 1.90
C ALA A 111 1.90 -6.32 1.46
N VAL A 112 2.14 -5.62 0.35
CA VAL A 112 3.49 -5.33 -0.14
C VAL A 112 3.62 -3.85 -0.48
N THR A 113 4.86 -3.36 -0.48
CA THR A 113 5.14 -1.95 -0.77
C THR A 113 6.36 -1.78 -1.67
N TRP A 114 6.31 -0.76 -2.53
CA TRP A 114 7.44 -0.29 -3.33
C TRP A 114 7.18 1.12 -3.88
N LYS A 115 8.21 1.70 -4.48
CA LYS A 115 8.08 2.95 -5.23
C LYS A 115 7.31 2.71 -6.54
N SER A 116 6.32 3.55 -6.82
CA SER A 116 5.37 3.36 -7.90
C SER A 116 6.02 3.26 -9.28
N THR A 117 6.80 4.25 -9.67
CA THR A 117 7.32 4.37 -11.04
C THR A 117 8.20 3.18 -11.45
N VAL A 118 9.34 3.01 -10.81
CA VAL A 118 10.29 1.94 -11.14
C VAL A 118 9.77 0.59 -10.68
N GLY A 119 9.18 0.52 -9.48
CA GLY A 119 8.78 -0.74 -8.86
C GLY A 119 7.61 -1.40 -9.57
N THR A 120 6.60 -0.64 -9.97
CA THR A 120 5.45 -1.18 -10.70
C THR A 120 5.85 -1.66 -12.10
N ASN A 121 6.82 -1.00 -12.75
CA ASN A 121 7.41 -1.47 -13.99
C ASN A 121 8.08 -2.84 -13.79
N VAL A 122 8.92 -2.97 -12.77
CA VAL A 122 9.62 -4.24 -12.44
C VAL A 122 8.62 -5.33 -12.06
N ALA A 123 7.57 -5.01 -11.31
CA ALA A 123 6.54 -5.94 -10.85
C ALA A 123 5.48 -6.27 -11.91
N SER A 124 5.50 -5.65 -13.09
CA SER A 124 4.41 -5.66 -14.07
C SER A 124 3.92 -7.06 -14.46
N ASP A 125 4.82 -8.00 -14.69
CA ASP A 125 4.45 -9.37 -15.04
C ASP A 125 3.78 -10.10 -13.88
N ALA A 126 4.37 -10.05 -12.69
CA ALA A 126 3.80 -10.65 -11.49
C ALA A 126 2.42 -10.06 -11.14
N LEU A 127 2.23 -8.74 -11.34
CA LEU A 127 0.94 -8.09 -11.16
C LEU A 127 -0.10 -8.54 -12.18
N SER A 128 0.30 -8.75 -13.43
CA SER A 128 -0.59 -9.28 -14.47
C SER A 128 -1.08 -10.68 -14.13
N ASN A 129 -0.18 -11.54 -13.66
CA ASN A 129 -0.53 -12.89 -13.19
C ASN A 129 -1.49 -12.85 -11.99
N LEU A 130 -1.19 -12.00 -11.00
CA LEU A 130 -2.03 -11.83 -9.80
C LEU A 130 -3.43 -11.32 -10.17
N ALA A 131 -3.53 -10.35 -11.07
CA ALA A 131 -4.80 -9.78 -11.52
C ALA A 131 -5.62 -10.77 -12.36
N SER A 132 -4.97 -11.58 -13.19
CA SER A 132 -5.63 -12.62 -14.00
C SER A 132 -6.22 -13.71 -13.11
N ALA A 133 -5.40 -14.33 -12.27
CA ALA A 133 -5.83 -15.40 -11.36
C ALA A 133 -6.87 -14.93 -10.33
N GLY A 134 -6.81 -13.67 -9.92
CA GLY A 134 -7.56 -13.14 -8.80
C GLY A 134 -7.12 -13.73 -7.47
N VAL A 135 -7.66 -13.24 -6.37
CA VAL A 135 -7.25 -13.61 -5.02
C VAL A 135 -8.41 -14.17 -4.19
N LYS A 136 -8.12 -15.03 -3.23
CA LYS A 136 -9.05 -15.47 -2.16
C LYS A 136 -8.94 -14.54 -0.96
N GLY A 137 -7.73 -14.30 -0.51
CA GLY A 137 -7.43 -13.38 0.59
C GLY A 137 -7.22 -11.94 0.09
N GLY A 138 -7.32 -10.99 0.98
CA GLY A 138 -7.08 -9.59 0.66
C GLY A 138 -5.63 -9.36 0.25
N ALA A 139 -5.40 -8.79 -0.94
CA ALA A 139 -4.08 -8.46 -1.46
C ALA A 139 -3.95 -6.96 -1.69
N LEU A 140 -3.14 -6.30 -0.86
CA LEU A 140 -2.95 -4.86 -0.88
C LEU A 140 -1.54 -4.51 -1.35
N ILE A 141 -1.44 -3.57 -2.28
CA ILE A 141 -0.19 -3.05 -2.82
C ILE A 141 -0.09 -1.58 -2.42
N VAL A 142 0.78 -1.26 -1.46
CA VAL A 142 1.01 0.12 -1.01
C VAL A 142 2.08 0.75 -1.89
N LEU A 143 1.68 1.68 -2.74
CA LEU A 143 2.54 2.34 -3.71
C LEU A 143 2.94 3.73 -3.21
N GLY A 144 4.23 4.05 -3.28
CA GLY A 144 4.72 5.39 -3.04
C GLY A 144 4.87 6.17 -4.33
N GLU A 145 4.22 7.31 -4.46
CA GLU A 145 4.30 8.15 -5.64
C GLU A 145 4.81 9.54 -5.32
N ASP A 146 5.80 10.01 -6.07
CA ASP A 146 6.49 11.28 -5.79
C ASP A 146 6.72 12.15 -7.03
N TYR A 147 5.98 11.91 -8.12
CA TYR A 147 6.09 12.75 -9.31
C TYR A 147 5.68 14.20 -9.01
N GLY A 148 6.45 15.14 -9.54
CA GLY A 148 6.19 16.57 -9.38
C GLY A 148 6.55 17.16 -8.01
N GLU A 149 6.75 16.34 -6.98
CA GLU A 149 7.02 16.81 -5.61
C GLU A 149 8.30 16.24 -5.00
N GLY A 150 8.81 15.15 -5.52
CA GLY A 150 9.94 14.41 -4.95
C GLY A 150 11.12 14.29 -5.89
N ALA A 151 11.94 13.28 -5.65
CA ALA A 151 13.19 13.03 -6.36
C ALA A 151 13.03 12.13 -7.59
N SER A 152 11.81 11.85 -8.05
CA SER A 152 11.60 11.01 -9.24
C SER A 152 12.09 11.70 -10.50
N ILE A 153 13.02 11.05 -11.20
CA ILE A 153 13.51 11.49 -12.49
C ILE A 153 12.46 11.17 -13.57
N ILE A 154 11.80 10.03 -13.47
CA ILE A 154 10.77 9.55 -14.40
C ILE A 154 9.40 9.90 -13.83
N GLN A 155 8.58 10.57 -14.62
CA GLN A 155 7.26 11.09 -14.23
C GLN A 155 6.14 10.19 -14.76
N GLU A 156 6.15 8.92 -14.33
CA GLU A 156 5.06 7.96 -14.61
C GLU A 156 4.06 7.91 -13.46
N ARG A 157 2.90 7.32 -13.73
CA ARG A 157 1.79 7.29 -12.78
C ARG A 157 1.23 5.89 -12.63
N SER A 158 0.87 5.53 -11.41
CA SER A 158 0.28 4.23 -11.05
C SER A 158 -1.06 3.96 -11.74
N HIS A 159 -1.82 5.00 -12.09
CA HIS A 159 -3.11 4.87 -12.76
C HIS A 159 -3.05 4.05 -14.04
N ALA A 160 -2.01 4.25 -14.86
CA ALA A 160 -1.85 3.52 -16.11
C ALA A 160 -1.67 2.02 -15.87
N PHE A 161 -0.92 1.66 -14.82
CA PHE A 161 -0.75 0.26 -14.42
C PHE A 161 -2.03 -0.35 -13.85
N ALA A 162 -2.74 0.38 -13.01
CA ALA A 162 -4.01 -0.05 -12.47
C ALA A 162 -5.02 -0.32 -13.59
N MET A 163 -5.14 0.58 -14.56
CA MET A 163 -6.01 0.42 -15.74
C MET A 163 -5.57 -0.75 -16.62
N LYS A 164 -4.28 -0.86 -16.96
CA LYS A 164 -3.72 -1.94 -17.78
C LYS A 164 -4.01 -3.32 -17.16
N SER A 165 -3.76 -3.47 -15.86
CA SER A 165 -3.88 -4.74 -15.15
C SER A 165 -5.28 -4.96 -14.56
N GLN A 166 -6.17 -3.97 -14.67
CA GLN A 166 -7.51 -4.00 -14.10
C GLN A 166 -7.49 -4.28 -12.59
N ILE A 167 -6.57 -3.62 -11.89
CA ILE A 167 -6.43 -3.62 -10.44
C ILE A 167 -7.06 -2.33 -9.91
N TRP A 168 -7.81 -2.42 -8.80
CA TRP A 168 -8.43 -1.25 -8.18
C TRP A 168 -7.38 -0.35 -7.57
N LEU A 169 -7.50 0.96 -7.78
CA LEU A 169 -6.61 1.98 -7.21
C LEU A 169 -7.39 2.86 -6.24
N LEU A 170 -6.94 2.90 -5.00
CA LEU A 170 -7.39 3.82 -3.97
C LEU A 170 -6.34 4.92 -3.80
N ASP A 171 -6.73 6.18 -3.96
CA ASP A 171 -5.87 7.36 -3.78
C ASP A 171 -6.49 8.28 -2.70
N PRO A 172 -6.23 8.01 -1.40
CA PRO A 172 -6.84 8.75 -0.30
C PRO A 172 -6.30 10.19 -0.21
N ARG A 173 -7.13 11.08 0.32
CA ARG A 173 -6.65 12.38 0.78
C ARG A 173 -5.55 12.20 1.83
N PRO A 174 -4.51 13.08 1.86
CA PRO A 174 -3.44 13.02 2.86
C PRO A 174 -3.94 13.44 4.25
N ASN A 175 -4.73 12.57 4.86
CA ASN A 175 -5.40 12.71 6.15
C ASN A 175 -5.42 11.33 6.82
N LEU A 176 -4.90 11.20 8.04
CA LEU A 176 -4.71 9.90 8.68
C LEU A 176 -5.99 9.05 8.79
N PRO A 177 -7.13 9.58 9.29
CA PRO A 177 -8.36 8.80 9.33
C PRO A 177 -8.76 8.23 7.97
N GLN A 178 -8.61 9.01 6.91
CA GLN A 178 -8.96 8.58 5.56
C GLN A 178 -7.97 7.54 5.02
N ILE A 179 -6.67 7.72 5.26
CA ILE A 179 -5.64 6.74 4.87
C ILE A 179 -5.91 5.40 5.57
N VAL A 180 -6.14 5.41 6.89
CA VAL A 180 -6.44 4.20 7.68
C VAL A 180 -7.71 3.52 7.16
N LYS A 181 -8.78 4.29 6.94
CA LYS A 181 -10.03 3.80 6.37
C LYS A 181 -9.79 3.12 5.01
N MET A 182 -8.97 3.70 4.14
CA MET A 182 -8.70 3.13 2.81
C MET A 182 -7.80 1.88 2.87
N VAL A 183 -6.94 1.73 3.85
CA VAL A 183 -6.22 0.45 4.08
C VAL A 183 -7.21 -0.65 4.44
N GLU A 184 -8.11 -0.40 5.38
CA GLU A 184 -9.14 -1.37 5.80
C GLU A 184 -10.04 -1.77 4.62
N HIS A 185 -10.61 -0.78 3.93
CA HIS A 185 -11.42 -1.02 2.73
C HIS A 185 -10.65 -1.66 1.58
N GLY A 186 -9.33 -1.42 1.48
CA GLY A 186 -8.48 -2.07 0.49
C GLY A 186 -8.49 -3.59 0.61
N PHE A 187 -8.38 -4.12 1.83
CA PHE A 187 -8.50 -5.56 2.07
C PHE A 187 -9.92 -6.07 1.80
N GLU A 188 -10.93 -5.39 2.31
CA GLU A 188 -12.33 -5.81 2.14
C GLU A 188 -12.76 -5.76 0.67
N LEU A 189 -12.40 -4.70 -0.07
CA LEU A 189 -12.64 -4.59 -1.50
C LEU A 189 -11.94 -5.72 -2.27
N SER A 190 -10.70 -6.02 -1.90
CA SER A 190 -9.93 -7.11 -2.51
C SER A 190 -10.62 -8.47 -2.32
N GLU A 191 -11.07 -8.76 -1.10
CA GLU A 191 -11.78 -10.01 -0.77
C GLU A 191 -13.14 -10.11 -1.46
N GLN A 192 -13.95 -9.05 -1.43
CA GLN A 192 -15.28 -9.02 -2.03
C GLN A 192 -15.24 -9.13 -3.56
N SER A 193 -14.26 -8.49 -4.18
CA SER A 193 -14.09 -8.52 -5.64
C SER A 193 -13.16 -9.63 -6.13
N ASN A 194 -12.48 -10.35 -5.24
CA ASN A 194 -11.43 -11.30 -5.59
C ASN A 194 -10.35 -10.70 -6.52
N THR A 195 -10.03 -9.43 -6.33
CA THR A 195 -9.07 -8.68 -7.14
C THR A 195 -8.07 -7.98 -6.24
N PRO A 196 -6.77 -7.96 -6.56
CA PRO A 196 -5.82 -7.16 -5.78
C PRO A 196 -6.16 -5.67 -5.83
N VAL A 197 -5.76 -4.92 -4.81
CA VAL A 197 -6.01 -3.48 -4.70
C VAL A 197 -4.70 -2.74 -4.51
N MET A 198 -4.52 -1.66 -5.24
CA MET A 198 -3.45 -0.69 -5.07
C MET A 198 -3.91 0.44 -4.13
N LEU A 199 -3.11 0.79 -3.16
CA LEU A 199 -3.25 2.00 -2.34
C LEU A 199 -2.11 2.94 -2.69
N GLU A 200 -2.40 4.04 -3.33
CA GLU A 200 -1.42 5.05 -3.71
C GLU A 200 -1.22 6.04 -2.57
N LEU A 201 0.02 6.20 -2.13
CA LEU A 201 0.42 7.19 -1.15
C LEU A 201 1.39 8.17 -1.79
N ARG A 202 0.93 9.40 -2.01
CA ARG A 202 1.81 10.47 -2.45
C ARG A 202 2.75 10.89 -1.31
N ILE A 203 3.86 11.51 -1.65
CA ILE A 203 4.90 11.92 -0.68
C ILE A 203 4.29 12.64 0.54
N ARG A 204 3.31 13.50 0.34
CA ARG A 204 2.65 14.22 1.45
C ARG A 204 1.86 13.29 2.35
N ALA A 205 1.19 12.27 1.81
CA ALA A 205 0.47 11.28 2.59
C ALA A 205 1.41 10.41 3.44
N CYS A 206 2.61 10.12 2.94
CA CYS A 206 3.61 9.35 3.67
C CYS A 206 4.10 10.09 4.91
N HIS A 207 4.25 11.42 4.83
CA HIS A 207 4.88 12.25 5.87
C HIS A 207 3.91 13.17 6.61
N VAL A 208 2.61 13.13 6.31
CA VAL A 208 1.63 13.90 7.07
C VAL A 208 1.59 13.41 8.51
N HIS A 209 1.56 14.35 9.47
CA HIS A 209 1.30 14.06 10.87
C HIS A 209 -0.16 14.34 11.19
N GLY A 210 -0.75 13.48 12.00
CA GLY A 210 -2.14 13.60 12.38
C GLY A 210 -2.52 12.66 13.51
N ARG A 211 -3.83 12.50 13.69
CA ARG A 211 -4.38 11.61 14.71
C ARG A 211 -5.57 10.84 14.17
N PHE A 212 -5.81 9.66 14.75
CA PHE A 212 -7.03 8.87 14.54
C PHE A 212 -7.29 7.98 15.76
N ASN A 213 -8.53 7.52 15.91
CA ASN A 213 -8.89 6.57 16.96
C ASN A 213 -8.48 5.15 16.53
N CYS A 214 -7.69 4.50 17.38
CA CYS A 214 -7.22 3.13 17.12
C CYS A 214 -8.33 2.11 17.28
N LYS A 215 -8.16 1.01 16.59
CA LYS A 215 -8.79 -0.29 16.86
C LYS A 215 -7.71 -1.26 17.37
N ASP A 216 -8.12 -2.35 17.99
CA ASP A 216 -7.19 -3.39 18.38
C ASP A 216 -6.48 -4.01 17.17
N ASN A 217 -5.24 -4.42 17.37
CA ASN A 217 -4.55 -5.25 16.41
C ASN A 217 -5.24 -6.62 16.34
N ARG A 218 -5.46 -7.12 15.14
CA ARG A 218 -6.10 -8.41 14.93
C ARG A 218 -5.05 -9.48 14.62
N LEU A 219 -5.14 -10.60 15.30
CA LEU A 219 -4.41 -11.78 14.88
C LEU A 219 -4.91 -12.21 13.50
N PRO A 220 -4.01 -12.59 12.57
CA PRO A 220 -4.44 -13.09 11.28
C PRO A 220 -5.32 -14.33 11.44
N MET A 221 -6.45 -14.36 10.71
CA MET A 221 -7.36 -15.50 10.72
C MET A 221 -6.66 -16.80 10.27
N PHE A 222 -5.77 -16.66 9.29
CA PHE A 222 -4.92 -17.73 8.81
C PHE A 222 -3.46 -17.31 8.91
N SER A 223 -2.67 -18.15 9.55
CA SER A 223 -1.23 -17.99 9.66
C SER A 223 -0.51 -18.95 8.71
N ARG A 224 0.77 -18.73 8.51
CA ARG A 224 1.64 -19.65 7.75
C ARG A 224 1.51 -21.12 8.24
N ASN A 225 1.39 -21.32 9.55
CA ASN A 225 1.30 -22.66 10.11
C ASN A 225 -0.02 -23.35 9.76
N ASN A 226 -1.15 -22.66 9.92
CA ASN A 226 -2.48 -23.21 9.64
C ASN A 226 -2.66 -23.58 8.16
N VAL A 227 -2.09 -22.80 7.25
CA VAL A 227 -2.18 -23.05 5.81
C VAL A 227 -1.36 -24.25 5.38
N LEU A 228 -0.20 -24.48 6.01
CA LEU A 228 0.67 -25.61 5.69
C LEU A 228 0.08 -26.96 6.14
N GLU A 229 -0.72 -26.98 7.19
CA GLU A 229 -1.38 -28.19 7.69
C GLU A 229 -2.46 -28.69 6.71
N ASN A 230 -3.14 -27.78 6.01
CA ASN A 230 -4.23 -28.09 5.09
C ASN A 230 -4.02 -27.36 3.76
N PRO A 231 -3.06 -27.80 2.92
CA PRO A 231 -2.82 -27.16 1.64
C PRO A 231 -4.02 -27.35 0.69
N ASP A 232 -4.63 -26.24 0.28
CA ASP A 232 -5.71 -26.22 -0.69
C ASP A 232 -5.23 -25.44 -1.93
N PHE A 233 -4.98 -26.14 -3.01
CA PHE A 233 -4.53 -25.55 -4.27
C PHE A 233 -5.67 -25.54 -5.28
N ASP A 234 -6.10 -24.34 -5.67
CA ASP A 234 -7.14 -24.14 -6.67
C ASP A 234 -6.56 -24.15 -8.09
N TYR A 235 -6.62 -25.31 -8.74
CA TYR A 235 -6.13 -25.47 -10.11
C TYR A 235 -6.88 -24.61 -11.13
N THR A 236 -8.07 -24.07 -10.81
CA THR A 236 -8.78 -23.15 -11.72
C THR A 236 -8.14 -21.78 -11.80
N LYS A 237 -7.21 -21.49 -10.90
CA LYS A 237 -6.46 -20.22 -10.83
C LYS A 237 -5.05 -20.32 -11.41
N ILE A 238 -4.67 -21.46 -11.98
CA ILE A 238 -3.39 -21.61 -12.63
C ILE A 238 -3.31 -20.75 -13.90
N CYS A 239 -2.17 -20.09 -14.14
CA CYS A 239 -1.97 -19.24 -15.32
C CYS A 239 -1.67 -20.06 -16.60
N LEU A 240 -2.54 -21.02 -16.91
CA LEU A 240 -2.48 -21.88 -18.11
C LEU A 240 -3.87 -21.99 -18.74
N PRO A 241 -3.97 -22.13 -20.09
CA PRO A 241 -5.23 -22.45 -20.73
C PRO A 241 -5.80 -23.81 -20.26
N PRO A 242 -7.12 -23.94 -20.11
CA PRO A 242 -8.17 -22.94 -20.36
C PRO A 242 -8.44 -22.02 -19.17
N SER A 243 -7.77 -22.20 -18.01
CA SER A 243 -8.04 -21.48 -16.78
C SER A 243 -7.88 -19.96 -16.94
N THR A 244 -6.86 -19.52 -17.67
CA THR A 244 -6.63 -18.09 -17.95
C THR A 244 -7.83 -17.44 -18.62
N TYR A 245 -8.40 -18.07 -19.64
CA TYR A 245 -9.60 -17.57 -20.32
C TYR A 245 -10.81 -17.49 -19.37
N LEU A 246 -11.03 -18.54 -18.58
CA LEU A 246 -12.15 -18.59 -17.63
C LEU A 246 -11.99 -17.52 -16.54
N GLN A 247 -10.78 -17.26 -16.07
CA GLN A 247 -10.52 -16.22 -15.08
C GLN A 247 -10.71 -14.80 -15.66
N GLU A 248 -10.32 -14.56 -16.91
CA GLU A 248 -10.59 -13.28 -17.58
C GLU A 248 -12.10 -13.05 -17.76
N LYS A 249 -12.84 -14.09 -18.14
CA LYS A 249 -14.30 -14.03 -18.23
C LYS A 249 -14.91 -13.67 -16.86
N LYS A 250 -14.54 -14.37 -15.79
CA LYS A 250 -14.99 -14.08 -14.42
C LYS A 250 -14.60 -12.66 -13.97
N LYS A 251 -13.45 -12.17 -14.39
CA LYS A 251 -13.03 -10.80 -14.07
C LYS A 251 -14.04 -9.78 -14.55
N ILE A 252 -14.51 -9.92 -15.79
CA ILE A 252 -15.47 -9.00 -16.42
C ILE A 252 -16.90 -9.21 -15.89
N GLU A 253 -17.33 -10.46 -15.81
CA GLU A 253 -18.72 -10.79 -15.48
C GLU A 253 -19.05 -10.74 -13.99
N GLU A 254 -18.06 -10.96 -13.11
CA GLU A 254 -18.29 -11.08 -11.67
C GLU A 254 -17.44 -10.10 -10.85
N ARG A 255 -16.10 -10.12 -11.02
CA ARG A 255 -15.17 -9.40 -10.13
C ARG A 255 -15.28 -7.89 -10.27
N LEU A 256 -15.31 -7.36 -11.48
CA LEU A 256 -15.45 -5.92 -11.73
C LEU A 256 -16.81 -5.38 -11.25
N PRO A 257 -17.96 -6.01 -11.57
CA PRO A 257 -19.26 -5.59 -11.01
C PRO A 257 -19.30 -5.56 -9.48
N LYS A 258 -18.81 -6.60 -8.81
CA LYS A 258 -18.76 -6.67 -7.33
C LYS A 258 -17.94 -5.53 -6.74
N ALA A 259 -16.81 -5.19 -7.35
CA ALA A 259 -15.99 -4.10 -6.88
C ALA A 259 -16.67 -2.73 -7.05
N VAL A 260 -17.35 -2.51 -8.19
CA VAL A 260 -18.14 -1.29 -8.41
C VAL A 260 -19.25 -1.17 -7.37
N GLU A 261 -19.95 -2.28 -7.09
CA GLU A 261 -20.99 -2.33 -6.06
C GLU A 261 -20.42 -2.01 -4.67
N TYR A 262 -19.30 -2.62 -4.30
CA TYR A 262 -18.60 -2.34 -3.03
C TYR A 262 -18.25 -0.85 -2.89
N VAL A 263 -17.61 -0.26 -3.91
CA VAL A 263 -17.22 1.15 -3.90
C VAL A 263 -18.42 2.07 -3.72
N ARG A 264 -19.54 1.76 -4.39
CA ARG A 264 -20.78 2.54 -4.28
C ARG A 264 -21.46 2.39 -2.92
N HIS A 265 -21.57 1.14 -2.43
CA HIS A 265 -22.22 0.83 -1.16
C HIS A 265 -21.49 1.50 0.02
N HIS A 266 -20.17 1.45 0.02
CA HIS A 266 -19.34 2.03 1.09
C HIS A 266 -18.97 3.50 0.86
N GLN A 267 -19.44 4.11 -0.22
CA GLN A 267 -19.19 5.53 -0.56
C GLN A 267 -17.70 5.88 -0.46
N LEU A 268 -16.84 5.07 -1.10
CA LEU A 268 -15.39 5.26 -1.01
C LEU A 268 -14.93 6.55 -1.70
N ASN A 269 -15.68 7.03 -2.71
CA ASN A 269 -15.48 8.35 -3.28
C ASN A 269 -16.13 9.40 -2.38
N GLU A 270 -15.33 10.35 -1.92
CA GLU A 270 -15.83 11.45 -1.09
C GLU A 270 -16.50 12.51 -1.96
N GLN A 271 -17.59 13.07 -1.48
CA GLN A 271 -18.28 14.19 -2.12
C GLN A 271 -18.36 15.35 -1.12
N PHE A 272 -17.98 16.51 -1.56
CA PHE A 272 -18.05 17.75 -0.80
C PHE A 272 -18.94 18.73 -1.57
N ASP A 273 -19.99 19.19 -0.93
CA ASP A 273 -20.89 20.17 -1.53
C ASP A 273 -20.36 21.59 -1.32
N GLY A 274 -20.24 22.33 -2.42
CA GLY A 274 -19.95 23.75 -2.38
C GLY A 274 -21.21 24.61 -2.47
N THR A 275 -21.05 25.92 -2.30
CA THR A 275 -22.12 26.92 -2.44
C THR A 275 -22.51 27.14 -3.90
N GLN A 276 -21.55 27.03 -4.82
CA GLN A 276 -21.76 27.14 -6.26
C GLN A 276 -22.07 25.77 -6.85
N LYS A 277 -23.25 25.64 -7.47
CA LYS A 277 -23.73 24.33 -7.99
C LYS A 277 -23.52 24.16 -9.51
N GLU A 278 -23.04 25.19 -10.19
CA GLU A 278 -22.86 25.18 -11.65
C GLU A 278 -21.57 24.51 -12.10
N ILE A 279 -20.59 24.38 -11.22
CA ILE A 279 -19.29 23.80 -11.52
C ILE A 279 -19.01 22.66 -10.56
N GLY A 280 -18.66 21.49 -11.10
CA GLY A 280 -18.18 20.33 -10.35
C GLY A 280 -16.71 20.06 -10.64
N ILE A 281 -15.93 19.73 -9.61
CA ILE A 281 -14.51 19.37 -9.74
C ILE A 281 -14.37 17.89 -9.34
N ILE A 282 -13.88 17.07 -10.27
CA ILE A 282 -13.53 15.67 -10.01
C ILE A 282 -12.01 15.57 -9.95
N LEU A 283 -11.49 15.05 -8.85
CA LEU A 283 -10.04 14.92 -8.65
C LEU A 283 -9.67 13.68 -7.86
N GLN A 284 -8.42 13.33 -7.93
CA GLN A 284 -7.82 12.26 -7.13
C GLN A 284 -7.57 12.74 -5.70
N GLY A 285 -7.77 11.86 -4.71
CA GLY A 285 -7.68 12.23 -3.29
C GLY A 285 -6.34 12.84 -2.90
N GLY A 286 -5.23 12.30 -3.40
CA GLY A 286 -3.90 12.84 -3.14
C GLY A 286 -3.67 14.26 -3.64
N MET A 287 -4.49 14.75 -4.58
CA MET A 287 -4.46 16.13 -5.10
C MET A 287 -5.37 17.08 -4.33
N TYR A 288 -6.23 16.58 -3.45
CA TYR A 288 -7.26 17.38 -2.78
C TYR A 288 -6.70 18.65 -2.14
N ASN A 289 -5.70 18.55 -1.28
CA ASN A 289 -5.14 19.70 -0.57
C ASN A 289 -4.56 20.76 -1.51
N ALA A 290 -3.95 20.35 -2.63
CA ALA A 290 -3.38 21.27 -3.60
C ALA A 290 -4.47 22.04 -4.34
N VAL A 291 -5.53 21.35 -4.75
CA VAL A 291 -6.67 21.97 -5.44
C VAL A 291 -7.40 22.94 -4.52
N ILE A 292 -7.76 22.51 -3.31
CA ILE A 292 -8.42 23.39 -2.32
C ILE A 292 -7.57 24.64 -2.05
N ARG A 293 -6.26 24.47 -1.86
CA ARG A 293 -5.36 25.60 -1.64
C ARG A 293 -5.32 26.56 -2.83
N SER A 294 -5.41 26.03 -4.03
CA SER A 294 -5.45 26.87 -5.25
C SER A 294 -6.77 27.66 -5.35
N LEU A 295 -7.90 27.00 -5.07
CA LEU A 295 -9.21 27.65 -5.03
C LEU A 295 -9.25 28.78 -3.98
N GLN A 296 -8.72 28.53 -2.79
CA GLN A 296 -8.61 29.56 -1.74
C GLN A 296 -7.77 30.76 -2.21
N ARG A 297 -6.63 30.53 -2.86
CA ARG A 297 -5.77 31.60 -3.39
C ARG A 297 -6.42 32.42 -4.49
N LEU A 298 -7.32 31.80 -5.25
CA LEU A 298 -8.10 32.46 -6.28
C LEU A 298 -9.36 33.14 -5.74
N GLY A 299 -9.65 33.02 -4.45
CA GLY A 299 -10.87 33.54 -3.84
C GLY A 299 -12.14 32.79 -4.26
N LEU A 300 -11.98 31.54 -4.73
CA LEU A 300 -13.09 30.68 -5.19
C LEU A 300 -13.54 29.67 -4.14
N ALA A 301 -12.86 29.61 -3.01
CA ALA A 301 -13.24 28.79 -1.85
C ALA A 301 -12.90 29.54 -0.56
N ASP A 302 -13.68 29.26 0.50
CA ASP A 302 -13.41 29.77 1.83
C ASP A 302 -12.24 29.05 2.53
N GLU A 303 -11.99 29.38 3.80
CA GLU A 303 -10.90 28.76 4.58
C GLU A 303 -11.09 27.24 4.81
N PHE A 304 -12.31 26.72 4.66
CA PHE A 304 -12.67 25.31 4.77
C PHE A 304 -12.73 24.59 3.42
N GLY A 305 -12.61 25.32 2.29
CA GLY A 305 -12.63 24.77 0.94
C GLY A 305 -14.03 24.63 0.33
N ASN A 306 -15.01 25.33 0.90
CA ASN A 306 -16.38 25.35 0.35
C ASN A 306 -16.53 26.32 -0.81
#